data_ac645f59c6cd71a22beca0ffc3305e5d
#
_entry.id   ac645f59c6cd71a22beca0ffc3305e5d
#
_cell.length_a   1.000
_cell.length_b   1.000
_cell.length_c   1.000
_cell.angle_alpha   90.00
_cell.angle_beta   90.00
_cell.angle_gamma   90.00
#
_symmetry.space_group_name_H-M   'P 1'
#
loop_
_entity.id
_entity.type
_entity.pdbx_description
1 polymer ?
#
loop_
_entity_poly.entity_id
_entity_poly.type
_entity_poly.pdbx_seq_one_letter_code
_entity_poly.pdbx_strand_id
1 'polypeptide(L)'
;MQIAVVGGGLCSPEACETARRLGLLLASRSHILLSGGRGGVMEAACRGAHEGGGVAVGILPGEREEANSFVDISIVTGMGQARNAVIVKSADVVIALPGEMGTLSEMALALKMNRPLISLGSWELPGALAAKSPEEAVELLEKMKQKCDATGEQGPMPENKKMLSGGEKLKE
;
A
#
# COMPACT_ATOMS: atom_id res chain seq x y z
N MET A 1 -12.28 -2.49 -4.60
CA MET A 1 -11.54 -2.28 -3.33
C MET A 1 -10.67 -1.04 -3.44
N GLN A 2 -10.29 -0.46 -2.28
CA GLN A 2 -9.34 0.63 -2.17
C GLN A 2 -7.95 0.04 -1.80
N ILE A 3 -6.98 0.19 -2.68
CA ILE A 3 -5.66 -0.42 -2.53
C ILE A 3 -4.62 0.69 -2.29
N ALA A 4 -3.99 0.69 -1.12
CA ALA A 4 -2.89 1.61 -0.87
C ALA A 4 -1.61 1.08 -1.52
N VAL A 5 -0.99 1.91 -2.35
CA VAL A 5 0.36 1.68 -2.88
C VAL A 5 1.30 2.67 -2.21
N VAL A 6 2.20 2.13 -1.39
CA VAL A 6 3.17 2.89 -0.60
C VAL A 6 4.59 2.57 -1.04
N GLY A 7 5.49 3.55 -0.94
CA GLY A 7 6.87 3.40 -1.39
C GLY A 7 7.62 4.74 -1.35
N GLY A 8 8.88 4.72 -1.78
CA GLY A 8 9.77 5.86 -1.74
C GLY A 8 9.30 7.06 -2.56
N GLY A 9 9.56 8.26 -2.05
CA GLY A 9 9.37 9.53 -2.79
C GLY A 9 10.35 9.71 -3.96
N LEU A 10 11.38 8.87 -4.00
CA LEU A 10 12.29 8.66 -5.13
C LEU A 10 12.32 7.17 -5.43
N CYS A 11 12.46 6.78 -6.69
CA CYS A 11 12.56 5.39 -7.09
C CYS A 11 13.60 5.19 -8.20
N SER A 12 14.21 4.01 -8.24
CA SER A 12 15.00 3.58 -9.40
C SER A 12 14.08 3.41 -10.62
N PRO A 13 14.61 3.48 -11.85
CA PRO A 13 13.81 3.21 -13.05
C PRO A 13 13.03 1.90 -13.00
N GLU A 14 13.64 0.85 -12.45
CA GLU A 14 13.02 -0.47 -12.28
C GLU A 14 11.88 -0.44 -11.26
N ALA A 15 12.07 0.19 -10.10
CA ALA A 15 11.03 0.31 -9.09
C ALA A 15 9.87 1.19 -9.56
N CYS A 16 10.16 2.27 -10.32
CA CYS A 16 9.14 3.10 -10.93
C CYS A 16 8.31 2.30 -11.97
N GLU A 17 8.96 1.50 -12.82
CA GLU A 17 8.24 0.67 -13.80
C GLU A 17 7.40 -0.41 -13.14
N THR A 18 7.93 -1.03 -12.06
CA THR A 18 7.17 -1.99 -11.23
C THR A 18 5.93 -1.32 -10.63
N ALA A 19 6.06 -0.10 -10.09
CA ALA A 19 4.94 0.66 -9.53
C ALA A 19 3.91 1.04 -10.60
N ARG A 20 4.37 1.52 -11.78
CA ARG A 20 3.50 1.85 -12.91
C ARG A 20 2.72 0.61 -13.38
N ARG A 21 3.41 -0.52 -13.54
CA ARG A 21 2.78 -1.79 -13.93
C ARG A 21 1.75 -2.25 -12.91
N LEU A 22 2.05 -2.13 -11.61
CA LEU A 22 1.10 -2.42 -10.54
C LEU A 22 -0.15 -1.54 -10.65
N GLY A 23 0.02 -0.23 -10.81
CA GLY A 23 -1.10 0.72 -10.96
C GLY A 23 -2.02 0.35 -12.13
N LEU A 24 -1.44 0.04 -13.30
CA LEU A 24 -2.16 -0.42 -14.49
C LEU A 24 -2.99 -1.69 -14.22
N LEU A 25 -2.38 -2.67 -13.54
CA LEU A 25 -3.05 -3.93 -13.20
C LEU A 25 -4.19 -3.73 -12.19
N LEU A 26 -4.03 -2.85 -11.22
CA LEU A 26 -5.09 -2.51 -10.26
C LEU A 26 -6.27 -1.84 -10.96
N ALA A 27 -6.00 -0.86 -11.83
CA ALA A 27 -7.03 -0.17 -12.61
C ALA A 27 -7.82 -1.13 -13.51
N SER A 28 -7.12 -2.03 -14.22
CA SER A 28 -7.76 -3.03 -15.11
C SER A 28 -8.71 -3.99 -14.37
N ARG A 29 -8.62 -4.05 -13.03
CA ARG A 29 -9.51 -4.83 -12.16
C ARG A 29 -10.48 -3.96 -11.37
N SER A 30 -10.65 -2.70 -11.78
CA SER A 30 -11.57 -1.74 -11.16
C SER A 30 -11.29 -1.50 -9.67
N HIS A 31 -10.02 -1.56 -9.26
CA HIS A 31 -9.60 -1.12 -7.94
C HIS A 31 -9.30 0.38 -7.95
N ILE A 32 -9.58 1.05 -6.83
CA ILE A 32 -9.18 2.44 -6.59
C ILE A 32 -7.80 2.43 -5.96
N LEU A 33 -6.85 3.16 -6.57
CA LEU A 33 -5.52 3.31 -6.04
C LEU A 33 -5.49 4.45 -5.01
N LEU A 34 -5.02 4.17 -3.81
CA LEU A 34 -4.70 5.18 -2.79
C LEU A 34 -3.18 5.32 -2.70
N SER A 35 -2.69 6.55 -2.58
CA SER A 35 -1.26 6.80 -2.37
C SER A 35 -1.03 8.07 -1.57
N GLY A 36 0.25 8.33 -1.24
CA GLY A 36 0.65 9.61 -0.68
C GLY A 36 0.61 10.78 -1.66
N GLY A 37 0.29 10.54 -2.92
CA GLY A 37 0.03 11.55 -3.94
C GLY A 37 1.25 12.33 -4.43
N ARG A 38 2.48 12.05 -3.94
CA ARG A 38 3.71 12.75 -4.29
C ARG A 38 4.50 12.01 -5.38
N GLY A 39 5.80 12.29 -5.50
CA GLY A 39 6.68 11.72 -6.52
C GLY A 39 7.10 10.26 -6.28
N GLY A 40 8.01 9.77 -7.11
CA GLY A 40 8.61 8.44 -7.01
C GLY A 40 7.62 7.30 -7.25
N VAL A 41 7.63 6.32 -6.37
CA VAL A 41 6.72 5.15 -6.44
C VAL A 41 5.26 5.57 -6.51
N MET A 42 4.86 6.60 -5.74
CA MET A 42 3.48 7.08 -5.69
C MET A 42 3.03 7.65 -7.05
N GLU A 43 3.87 8.48 -7.66
CA GLU A 43 3.59 9.05 -8.98
C GLU A 43 3.55 7.97 -10.07
N ALA A 44 4.51 7.06 -10.06
CA ALA A 44 4.56 5.97 -11.03
C ALA A 44 3.31 5.07 -10.93
N ALA A 45 2.86 4.74 -9.73
CA ALA A 45 1.65 3.96 -9.51
C ALA A 45 0.39 4.72 -9.98
N CYS A 46 0.26 6.02 -9.65
CA CYS A 46 -0.84 6.86 -10.12
C CYS A 46 -0.86 6.94 -11.65
N ARG A 47 0.30 7.11 -12.30
CA ARG A 47 0.43 7.09 -13.75
C ARG A 47 -0.07 5.79 -14.35
N GLY A 48 0.32 4.65 -13.79
CA GLY A 48 -0.16 3.34 -14.25
C GLY A 48 -1.67 3.18 -14.08
N ALA A 49 -2.24 3.66 -12.99
CA ALA A 49 -3.69 3.66 -12.77
C ALA A 49 -4.42 4.52 -13.81
N HIS A 50 -3.89 5.71 -14.10
CA HIS A 50 -4.42 6.62 -15.13
C HIS A 50 -4.36 5.98 -16.52
N GLU A 51 -3.22 5.38 -16.91
CA GLU A 51 -3.04 4.65 -18.17
C GLU A 51 -4.05 3.49 -18.32
N GLY A 52 -4.45 2.87 -17.20
CA GLY A 52 -5.46 1.81 -17.15
C GLY A 52 -6.91 2.29 -17.09
N GLY A 53 -7.15 3.61 -17.14
CA GLY A 53 -8.49 4.21 -17.03
C GLY A 53 -9.10 4.07 -15.61
N GLY A 54 -8.27 3.86 -14.59
CA GLY A 54 -8.67 3.78 -13.19
C GLY A 54 -8.66 5.11 -12.48
N VAL A 55 -8.93 5.09 -11.17
CA VAL A 55 -8.96 6.27 -10.30
C VAL A 55 -7.80 6.22 -9.30
N ALA A 56 -7.01 7.28 -9.24
CA ALA A 56 -5.94 7.49 -8.28
C ALA A 56 -6.30 8.60 -7.27
N VAL A 57 -6.27 8.25 -5.98
CA VAL A 57 -6.53 9.17 -4.86
C VAL A 57 -5.21 9.47 -4.15
N GLY A 58 -4.85 10.74 -4.07
CA GLY A 58 -3.69 11.23 -3.34
C GLY A 58 -4.08 11.79 -1.97
N ILE A 59 -3.61 11.19 -0.89
CA ILE A 59 -3.77 11.70 0.47
C ILE A 59 -2.53 12.50 0.82
N LEU A 60 -2.63 13.84 0.69
CA LEU A 60 -1.50 14.76 0.73
C LEU A 60 -1.14 15.18 2.15
N PRO A 61 0.16 15.32 2.46
CA PRO A 61 0.60 15.74 3.79
C PRO A 61 0.38 17.23 4.08
N GLY A 62 0.45 18.06 3.05
CA GLY A 62 0.33 19.52 3.09
C GLY A 62 -0.70 20.03 2.10
N GLU A 63 -0.23 20.79 1.11
CA GLU A 63 -1.08 21.51 0.18
C GLU A 63 -1.39 20.71 -1.10
N ARG A 64 -2.40 21.17 -1.88
CA ARG A 64 -2.84 20.53 -3.12
C ARG A 64 -1.78 20.49 -4.21
N GLU A 65 -0.92 21.49 -4.25
CA GLU A 65 0.17 21.67 -5.21
C GLU A 65 1.26 20.60 -5.07
N GLU A 66 1.27 19.87 -3.96
CA GLU A 66 2.18 18.72 -3.77
C GLU A 66 1.75 17.47 -4.54
N ALA A 67 0.53 17.46 -5.08
CA ALA A 67 0.02 16.31 -5.83
C ALA A 67 0.75 16.15 -7.16
N ASN A 68 1.12 14.91 -7.50
CA ASN A 68 1.59 14.59 -8.84
C ASN A 68 0.44 14.71 -9.87
N SER A 69 0.79 14.86 -11.15
CA SER A 69 -0.16 15.14 -12.23
C SER A 69 -1.14 14.02 -12.57
N PHE A 70 -0.95 12.82 -12.00
CA PHE A 70 -1.79 11.63 -12.25
C PHE A 70 -2.77 11.35 -11.09
N VAL A 71 -2.85 12.23 -10.10
CA VAL A 71 -3.83 12.15 -9.03
C VAL A 71 -5.16 12.73 -9.50
N ASP A 72 -6.21 11.91 -9.54
CA ASP A 72 -7.57 12.36 -9.92
C ASP A 72 -8.27 13.08 -8.76
N ILE A 73 -8.10 12.56 -7.54
CA ILE A 73 -8.72 13.10 -6.33
C ILE A 73 -7.65 13.41 -5.29
N SER A 74 -7.47 14.69 -4.97
CA SER A 74 -6.54 15.15 -3.94
C SER A 74 -7.26 15.37 -2.61
N ILE A 75 -6.82 14.69 -1.55
CA ILE A 75 -7.26 14.90 -0.17
C ILE A 75 -6.16 15.63 0.59
N VAL A 76 -6.36 16.91 0.83
CA VAL A 76 -5.44 17.77 1.57
C VAL A 76 -5.69 17.61 3.07
N THR A 77 -4.69 17.10 3.80
CA THR A 77 -4.86 16.78 5.23
C THR A 77 -4.20 17.80 6.17
N GLY A 78 -3.14 18.46 5.74
CA GLY A 78 -2.32 19.32 6.60
C GLY A 78 -1.61 18.58 7.75
N MET A 79 -1.60 17.22 7.71
CA MET A 79 -1.13 16.39 8.83
C MET A 79 0.36 16.01 8.72
N GLY A 80 1.07 16.47 7.70
CA GLY A 80 2.45 16.05 7.46
C GLY A 80 2.57 14.52 7.38
N GLN A 81 3.56 13.96 8.04
CA GLN A 81 3.79 12.50 8.05
C GLN A 81 2.68 11.71 8.77
N ALA A 82 1.92 12.33 9.67
CA ALA A 82 0.84 11.63 10.38
C ALA A 82 -0.28 11.14 9.44
N ARG A 83 -0.39 11.72 8.21
CA ARG A 83 -1.36 11.27 7.19
C ARG A 83 -1.12 9.83 6.71
N ASN A 84 0.08 9.25 6.95
CA ASN A 84 0.36 7.85 6.63
C ASN A 84 -0.65 6.90 7.29
N ALA A 85 -1.09 7.23 8.51
CA ALA A 85 -2.14 6.48 9.19
C ALA A 85 -3.50 6.57 8.45
N VAL A 86 -3.80 7.70 7.81
CA VAL A 86 -5.03 7.89 7.02
C VAL A 86 -4.98 7.01 5.77
N ILE A 87 -3.85 6.97 5.05
CA ILE A 87 -3.66 6.11 3.87
C ILE A 87 -3.95 4.65 4.25
N VAL A 88 -3.25 4.16 5.27
CA VAL A 88 -3.35 2.76 5.70
C VAL A 88 -4.76 2.42 6.19
N LYS A 89 -5.39 3.30 6.97
CA LYS A 89 -6.73 3.06 7.52
C LYS A 89 -7.81 3.06 6.44
N SER A 90 -7.63 3.85 5.38
CA SER A 90 -8.58 3.95 4.26
C SER A 90 -8.46 2.79 3.28
N ALA A 91 -7.37 2.04 3.32
CA ALA A 91 -7.15 0.92 2.40
C ALA A 91 -7.79 -0.37 2.88
N ASP A 92 -8.25 -1.20 1.95
CA ASP A 92 -8.61 -2.59 2.18
C ASP A 92 -7.37 -3.48 2.25
N VAL A 93 -6.37 -3.20 1.39
CA VAL A 93 -5.07 -3.88 1.32
C VAL A 93 -3.98 -2.83 1.09
N VAL A 94 -2.81 -3.03 1.68
CA VAL A 94 -1.61 -2.22 1.46
C VAL A 94 -0.59 -3.03 0.66
N ILE A 95 -0.08 -2.45 -0.43
CA ILE A 95 1.02 -3.01 -1.22
C ILE A 95 2.21 -2.07 -1.09
N ALA A 96 3.30 -2.56 -0.53
CA ALA A 96 4.52 -1.80 -0.28
C ALA A 96 5.60 -2.13 -1.31
N LEU A 97 6.11 -1.11 -1.99
CA LEU A 97 7.27 -1.15 -2.86
C LEU A 97 8.51 -0.61 -2.13
N PRO A 98 9.72 -0.69 -2.73
CA PRO A 98 10.93 -0.17 -2.10
C PRO A 98 10.78 1.27 -1.64
N GLY A 99 11.25 1.55 -0.43
CA GLY A 99 11.20 2.89 0.17
C GLY A 99 11.92 2.93 1.51
N GLU A 100 11.94 4.11 2.11
CA GLU A 100 12.67 4.44 3.33
C GLU A 100 11.77 4.28 4.58
N MET A 101 12.14 4.97 5.66
CA MET A 101 11.44 4.91 6.96
C MET A 101 9.96 5.29 6.88
N GLY A 102 9.56 6.15 5.94
CA GLY A 102 8.16 6.47 5.68
C GLY A 102 7.37 5.23 5.28
N THR A 103 7.90 4.48 4.31
CA THR A 103 7.30 3.22 3.84
C THR A 103 7.28 2.16 4.94
N LEU A 104 8.39 2.02 5.69
CA LEU A 104 8.43 1.10 6.83
C LEU A 104 7.37 1.46 7.88
N SER A 105 7.15 2.75 8.15
CA SER A 105 6.11 3.20 9.08
C SER A 105 4.70 2.84 8.61
N GLU A 106 4.40 2.96 7.31
CA GLU A 106 3.12 2.57 6.71
C GLU A 106 2.90 1.06 6.78
N MET A 107 3.95 0.27 6.53
CA MET A 107 3.91 -1.19 6.67
C MET A 107 3.65 -1.61 8.13
N ALA A 108 4.32 -1.00 9.09
CA ALA A 108 4.10 -1.25 10.52
C ALA A 108 2.68 -0.85 10.96
N LEU A 109 2.16 0.28 10.46
CA LEU A 109 0.78 0.71 10.70
C LEU A 109 -0.23 -0.28 10.10
N ALA A 110 0.03 -0.81 8.89
CA ALA A 110 -0.83 -1.81 8.26
C ALA A 110 -0.97 -3.05 9.15
N LEU A 111 0.14 -3.61 9.61
CA LEU A 111 0.15 -4.75 10.53
C LEU A 111 -0.52 -4.42 11.87
N LYS A 112 -0.24 -3.24 12.45
CA LYS A 112 -0.86 -2.79 13.70
C LYS A 112 -2.37 -2.61 13.60
N MET A 113 -2.88 -2.18 12.45
CA MET A 113 -4.30 -1.96 12.18
C MET A 113 -5.00 -3.19 11.61
N ASN A 114 -4.32 -4.34 11.57
CA ASN A 114 -4.81 -5.57 10.95
C ASN A 114 -5.23 -5.37 9.48
N ARG A 115 -4.51 -4.53 8.73
CA ARG A 115 -4.69 -4.42 7.28
C ARG A 115 -3.79 -5.44 6.58
N PRO A 116 -4.33 -6.22 5.63
CA PRO A 116 -3.51 -7.11 4.82
C PRO A 116 -2.38 -6.33 4.15
N LEU A 117 -1.15 -6.86 4.23
CA LEU A 117 0.06 -6.23 3.71
C LEU A 117 0.76 -7.16 2.73
N ILE A 118 1.01 -6.67 1.53
CA ILE A 118 1.82 -7.33 0.51
C ILE A 118 3.11 -6.53 0.34
N SER A 119 4.26 -7.20 0.49
CA SER A 119 5.59 -6.62 0.23
C SER A 119 6.05 -7.01 -1.17
N LEU A 120 6.19 -6.03 -2.06
CA LEU A 120 6.69 -6.19 -3.42
C LEU A 120 8.09 -5.58 -3.53
N GLY A 121 9.10 -6.36 -3.15
CA GLY A 121 10.50 -5.91 -3.12
C GLY A 121 10.81 -4.85 -2.05
N SER A 122 9.95 -4.70 -1.04
CA SER A 122 10.10 -3.76 0.08
C SER A 122 10.69 -4.48 1.31
N TRP A 123 10.53 -3.89 2.50
CA TRP A 123 10.99 -4.46 3.75
C TRP A 123 10.36 -5.82 4.04
N GLU A 124 11.14 -6.74 4.59
CA GLU A 124 10.64 -8.03 5.08
C GLU A 124 10.12 -7.86 6.51
N LEU A 125 8.82 -8.00 6.69
CA LEU A 125 8.18 -7.92 8.01
C LEU A 125 7.38 -9.19 8.28
N PRO A 126 7.45 -9.76 9.49
CA PRO A 126 6.57 -10.86 9.89
C PRO A 126 5.10 -10.45 9.75
N GLY A 127 4.34 -11.22 8.99
CA GLY A 127 2.92 -10.93 8.71
C GLY A 127 2.65 -10.23 7.37
N ALA A 128 3.68 -9.77 6.67
CA ALA A 128 3.55 -9.34 5.29
C ALA A 128 3.63 -10.55 4.33
N LEU A 129 2.82 -10.55 3.29
CA LEU A 129 2.93 -11.51 2.20
C LEU A 129 3.94 -11.00 1.17
N ALA A 130 4.93 -11.81 0.84
CA ALA A 130 5.91 -11.43 -0.17
C ALA A 130 5.35 -11.67 -1.58
N ALA A 131 5.57 -10.73 -2.48
CA ALA A 131 5.34 -10.87 -3.91
C ALA A 131 6.61 -10.52 -4.68
N LYS A 132 6.87 -11.23 -5.78
CA LYS A 132 8.06 -11.06 -6.62
C LYS A 132 7.79 -10.21 -7.86
N SER A 133 6.52 -10.03 -8.22
CA SER A 133 6.11 -9.24 -9.38
C SER A 133 4.77 -8.52 -9.12
N PRO A 134 4.44 -7.47 -9.89
CA PRO A 134 3.13 -6.83 -9.82
C PRO A 134 1.97 -7.81 -10.06
N GLU A 135 2.15 -8.76 -10.98
CA GLU A 135 1.17 -9.80 -11.29
C GLU A 135 0.89 -10.68 -10.07
N GLU A 136 1.95 -11.17 -9.40
CA GLU A 136 1.81 -11.97 -8.18
C GLU A 136 1.15 -11.18 -7.03
N ALA A 137 1.50 -9.89 -6.87
CA ALA A 137 0.87 -9.03 -5.87
C ALA A 137 -0.64 -8.92 -6.10
N VAL A 138 -1.06 -8.77 -7.36
CA VAL A 138 -2.49 -8.68 -7.71
C VAL A 138 -3.18 -10.04 -7.59
N GLU A 139 -2.52 -11.15 -7.90
CA GLU A 139 -3.08 -12.49 -7.65
C GLU A 139 -3.33 -12.74 -6.16
N LEU A 140 -2.39 -12.35 -5.30
CA LEU A 140 -2.56 -12.42 -3.84
C LEU A 140 -3.76 -11.58 -3.39
N LEU A 141 -3.89 -10.36 -3.91
CA LEU A 141 -5.01 -9.46 -3.65
C LEU A 141 -6.36 -10.10 -4.02
N GLU A 142 -6.48 -10.68 -5.23
CA GLU A 142 -7.72 -11.29 -5.69
C GLU A 142 -8.10 -12.54 -4.85
N LYS A 143 -7.12 -13.32 -4.40
CA LYS A 143 -7.36 -14.43 -3.47
C LYS A 143 -7.90 -13.95 -2.12
N MET A 144 -7.42 -12.79 -1.62
CA MET A 144 -7.96 -12.18 -0.39
C MET A 144 -9.40 -11.73 -0.59
N LYS A 145 -9.69 -11.05 -1.71
CA LYS A 145 -11.04 -10.59 -2.06
C LYS A 145 -12.05 -11.74 -2.07
N GLN A 146 -11.72 -12.84 -2.76
CA GLN A 146 -12.59 -14.02 -2.85
C GLN A 146 -12.88 -14.62 -1.47
N LYS A 147 -11.92 -14.64 -0.55
CA LYS A 147 -12.13 -15.12 0.81
C LYS A 147 -13.09 -14.21 1.60
N CYS A 148 -12.94 -12.88 1.47
CA CYS A 148 -13.83 -11.92 2.12
C CYS A 148 -15.28 -12.06 1.62
N ASP A 149 -15.45 -12.19 0.30
CA ASP A 149 -16.77 -12.34 -0.33
C ASP A 149 -17.45 -13.65 0.12
N ALA A 150 -16.66 -14.72 0.36
CA ALA A 150 -17.18 -16.03 0.79
C ALA A 150 -17.55 -16.09 2.28
N THR A 151 -16.88 -15.29 3.14
CA THR A 151 -17.09 -15.34 4.61
C THR A 151 -17.94 -14.19 5.14
N GLY A 152 -18.16 -13.15 4.36
CA GLY A 152 -18.83 -11.91 4.80
C GLY A 152 -17.99 -11.11 5.83
N GLU A 153 -16.79 -11.57 6.15
CA GLU A 153 -15.87 -10.91 7.08
C GLU A 153 -14.83 -10.07 6.30
N GLN A 154 -14.49 -8.90 6.83
CA GLN A 154 -13.34 -8.13 6.34
C GLN A 154 -12.08 -8.99 6.55
N GLY A 155 -11.41 -9.36 5.46
CA GLY A 155 -10.37 -10.36 5.29
C GLY A 155 -9.53 -10.72 6.52
N PRO A 156 -9.42 -12.04 6.82
CA PRO A 156 -8.57 -12.48 7.92
C PRO A 156 -7.10 -12.22 7.58
N MET A 157 -6.43 -11.53 8.50
CA MET A 157 -4.97 -11.59 8.58
C MET A 157 -4.55 -13.06 8.61
N PRO A 158 -3.45 -13.45 7.94
CA PRO A 158 -2.82 -14.73 8.20
C PRO A 158 -2.60 -14.82 9.71
N GLU A 159 -3.02 -15.95 10.31
CA GLU A 159 -2.99 -16.14 11.77
C GLU A 159 -1.58 -15.92 12.33
N ASN A 160 -1.30 -14.72 12.79
CA ASN A 160 -0.04 -14.34 13.45
C ASN A 160 -0.12 -14.54 14.97
N LYS A 161 -0.98 -15.48 15.43
CA LYS A 161 -1.19 -15.73 16.87
C LYS A 161 0.00 -16.38 17.59
N LYS A 162 1.10 -16.74 16.92
CA LYS A 162 2.19 -17.54 17.52
C LYS A 162 3.53 -16.81 17.76
N MET A 163 3.71 -15.54 17.41
CA MET A 163 5.03 -14.89 17.57
C MET A 163 5.15 -13.81 18.67
N LEU A 164 4.12 -13.51 19.44
CA LEU A 164 4.20 -12.51 20.51
C LEU A 164 4.19 -13.09 21.94
N SER A 165 4.35 -14.40 22.11
CA SER A 165 4.45 -15.02 23.46
C SER A 165 5.89 -15.26 23.93
N GLY A 166 6.89 -14.77 23.22
CA GLY A 166 8.30 -14.84 23.61
C GLY A 166 8.78 -13.56 24.31
N GLY A 167 8.06 -13.07 25.28
CA GLY A 167 8.55 -12.06 26.22
C GLY A 167 9.52 -12.70 27.19
N GLU A 168 10.81 -12.76 26.87
CA GLU A 168 11.84 -12.99 27.89
C GLU A 168 11.75 -11.87 28.93
N LYS A 169 11.42 -12.26 30.16
CA LYS A 169 11.52 -11.39 31.33
C LYS A 169 12.99 -10.98 31.48
N LEU A 170 13.31 -9.73 31.25
CA LEU A 170 14.53 -9.13 31.76
C LEU A 170 14.53 -9.32 33.27
N LYS A 171 15.42 -10.16 33.75
CA LYS A 171 15.73 -10.25 35.19
C LYS A 171 16.55 -9.03 35.56
N GLU A 172 16.11 -8.37 36.63
CA GLU A 172 16.82 -7.33 37.37
C GLU A 172 18.20 -7.80 37.84
#